data_3bebc3f6919d7235bcd85ebf51a384e2
#
_entry.id   3bebc3f6919d7235bcd85ebf51a384e2
#
_cell.length_a   1.000
_cell.length_b   1.000
_cell.length_c   1.000
_cell.angle_alpha   90.00
_cell.angle_beta   90.00
_cell.angle_gamma   90.00
#
_symmetry.space_group_name_H-M   'P 1'
#
loop_
_entity.id
_entity.type
_entity.pdbx_description
1 polymer ?
#
loop_
_entity_poly.entity_id
_entity_poly.type
_entity_poly.pdbx_seq_one_letter_code
_entity_poly.pdbx_strand_id
1 'polypeptide(L)'
;MDKRYSFTEFREIIRRLRAPDGCPWDREQTHESLIPCMLEEAQEAVDGIRLLEETKDADNLCEELGDVLLQVMMHSQIAEEEGLFTIDDVIQGISEKMIRRHPHVFGRGTANSSAEVLQTWEEIKKR
;
A
#
# COMPACT_ATOMS: atom_id res chain seq x y z
N MET A 1 -20.68 -1.04 -17.28
CA MET A 1 -20.15 -1.12 -17.09
C MET A 1 -19.13 -1.83 -16.87
N ASP A 2 -18.58 -2.30 -17.33
CA ASP A 2 -17.71 -3.38 -16.98
C ASP A 2 -16.26 -3.16 -17.31
N LYS A 3 -15.88 -1.89 -17.38
CA LYS A 3 -14.47 -1.59 -17.56
C LYS A 3 -13.68 -2.00 -16.32
N ARG A 4 -12.60 -2.76 -16.53
CA ARG A 4 -11.66 -3.13 -15.47
C ARG A 4 -10.50 -2.14 -15.51
N TYR A 5 -10.24 -1.48 -14.40
CA TYR A 5 -9.12 -0.56 -14.29
C TYR A 5 -7.87 -1.30 -13.81
N SER A 6 -6.74 -1.00 -14.45
CA SER A 6 -5.45 -1.56 -14.05
C SER A 6 -4.78 -0.66 -13.01
N PHE A 7 -3.70 -1.15 -12.43
CA PHE A 7 -2.86 -0.36 -11.53
C PHE A 7 -2.35 0.90 -12.24
N THR A 8 -1.88 0.75 -13.47
CA THR A 8 -1.37 1.89 -14.26
C THR A 8 -2.46 2.93 -14.48
N GLU A 9 -3.67 2.49 -14.78
CA GLU A 9 -4.79 3.40 -14.96
C GLU A 9 -5.15 4.11 -13.65
N PHE A 10 -5.12 3.40 -12.54
CA PHE A 10 -5.37 4.02 -11.24
C PHE A 10 -4.32 5.09 -10.93
N ARG A 11 -3.05 4.79 -11.22
CA ARG A 11 -1.97 5.76 -11.05
C ARG A 11 -2.24 7.03 -11.86
N GLU A 12 -2.70 6.88 -13.10
CA GLU A 12 -3.02 8.02 -13.95
C GLU A 12 -4.23 8.81 -13.42
N ILE A 13 -5.21 8.12 -12.83
CA ILE A 13 -6.33 8.80 -12.19
C ILE A 13 -5.83 9.72 -11.07
N ILE A 14 -4.92 9.24 -10.24
CA ILE A 14 -4.36 10.05 -9.15
C ILE A 14 -3.59 11.25 -9.70
N ARG A 15 -2.78 11.05 -10.73
CA ARG A 15 -2.05 12.15 -11.39
C ARG A 15 -3.01 13.19 -11.93
N ARG A 16 -4.09 12.74 -12.56
CA ARG A 16 -5.10 13.63 -13.14
C ARG A 16 -5.80 14.46 -12.07
N LEU A 17 -6.11 13.86 -10.93
CA LEU A 17 -6.75 14.58 -9.83
C LEU A 17 -5.85 15.69 -9.28
N ARG A 18 -4.54 15.47 -9.26
CA ARG A 18 -3.59 16.46 -8.74
C ARG A 18 -3.02 17.39 -9.83
N ALA A 19 -3.45 17.23 -11.06
CA ALA A 19 -3.00 18.13 -12.16
C ALA A 19 -3.56 19.54 -11.98
N PRO A 20 -2.95 20.57 -12.61
CA PRO A 20 -3.43 21.96 -12.48
C PRO A 20 -4.90 22.15 -12.83
N ASP A 21 -5.44 21.31 -13.70
CA ASP A 21 -6.85 21.35 -14.08
C ASP A 21 -7.64 20.20 -13.44
N GLY A 22 -7.08 19.57 -12.42
CA GLY A 22 -7.73 18.48 -11.71
C GLY A 22 -8.65 18.96 -10.60
N CYS A 23 -8.65 18.25 -9.48
CA CYS A 23 -9.51 18.59 -8.35
C CYS A 23 -8.78 19.55 -7.40
N PRO A 24 -9.35 20.74 -7.12
CA PRO A 24 -8.71 21.70 -6.21
C PRO A 24 -8.42 21.12 -4.83
N TRP A 25 -9.34 20.31 -4.28
CA TRP A 25 -9.13 19.70 -2.98
C TRP A 25 -7.95 18.73 -2.98
N ASP A 26 -7.87 17.86 -4.01
CA ASP A 26 -6.76 16.90 -4.12
C ASP A 26 -5.43 17.60 -4.33
N ARG A 27 -5.41 18.68 -5.11
CA ARG A 27 -4.20 19.44 -5.36
C ARG A 27 -3.66 20.14 -4.13
N GLU A 28 -4.53 20.52 -3.21
CA GLU A 28 -4.14 21.22 -1.99
C GLU A 28 -3.56 20.29 -0.93
N GLN A 29 -3.77 18.99 -1.07
CA GLN A 29 -3.31 18.05 -0.06
C GLN A 29 -1.79 17.95 -0.01
N THR A 30 -1.27 17.76 1.19
CA THR A 30 0.15 17.57 1.46
C THR A 30 0.31 16.28 2.25
N HIS A 31 1.55 15.83 2.42
CA HIS A 31 1.80 14.67 3.28
C HIS A 31 1.20 14.89 4.66
N GLU A 32 1.43 16.07 5.23
CA GLU A 32 0.94 16.39 6.57
C GLU A 32 -0.58 16.44 6.64
N SER A 33 -1.24 17.05 5.65
CA SER A 33 -2.71 17.18 5.67
C SER A 33 -3.41 15.83 5.57
N LEU A 34 -2.74 14.82 5.03
CA LEU A 34 -3.30 13.48 4.86
C LEU A 34 -3.00 12.54 6.01
N ILE A 35 -2.25 12.97 7.05
CA ILE A 35 -1.99 12.12 8.20
C ILE A 35 -3.28 11.60 8.84
N PRO A 36 -4.26 12.45 9.16
CA PRO A 36 -5.51 11.93 9.75
C PRO A 36 -6.22 10.93 8.84
N CYS A 37 -6.17 11.15 7.53
CA CYS A 37 -6.82 10.24 6.57
C CYS A 37 -6.16 8.86 6.59
N MET A 38 -4.84 8.81 6.64
CA MET A 38 -4.12 7.53 6.69
C MET A 38 -4.53 6.72 7.92
N LEU A 39 -4.58 7.37 9.08
CA LEU A 39 -4.96 6.72 10.33
C LEU A 39 -6.41 6.24 10.29
N GLU A 40 -7.30 7.08 9.79
CA GLU A 40 -8.72 6.76 9.70
C GLU A 40 -8.98 5.59 8.74
N GLU A 41 -8.35 5.62 7.57
CA GLU A 41 -8.55 4.55 6.59
C GLU A 41 -7.96 3.22 7.07
N ALA A 42 -6.82 3.27 7.78
CA ALA A 42 -6.25 2.06 8.36
C ALA A 42 -7.20 1.46 9.40
N GLN A 43 -7.83 2.29 10.23
CA GLN A 43 -8.78 1.82 11.22
C GLN A 43 -10.02 1.21 10.55
N GLU A 44 -10.52 1.85 9.50
CA GLU A 44 -11.67 1.32 8.76
C GLU A 44 -11.36 -0.01 8.10
N ALA A 45 -10.13 -0.19 7.62
CA ALA A 45 -9.71 -1.48 7.06
C ALA A 45 -9.70 -2.57 8.15
N VAL A 46 -9.22 -2.23 9.34
CA VAL A 46 -9.25 -3.15 10.48
C VAL A 46 -10.69 -3.56 10.82
N ASP A 47 -11.60 -2.57 10.83
CA ASP A 47 -13.02 -2.82 11.07
C ASP A 47 -13.60 -3.74 9.98
N GLY A 48 -13.17 -3.54 8.74
CA GLY A 48 -13.58 -4.41 7.62
C GLY A 48 -13.10 -5.84 7.78
N ILE A 49 -11.90 -6.03 8.33
CA ILE A 49 -11.36 -7.37 8.63
C ILE A 49 -12.25 -8.06 9.66
N ARG A 50 -12.61 -7.34 10.72
CA ARG A 50 -13.48 -7.89 11.77
C ARG A 50 -14.86 -8.26 11.22
N LEU A 51 -15.40 -7.40 10.37
CA LEU A 51 -16.70 -7.67 9.74
C LEU A 51 -16.64 -8.92 8.87
N LEU A 52 -15.56 -9.11 8.11
CA LEU A 52 -15.37 -10.31 7.31
C LEU A 52 -15.35 -11.57 8.19
N GLU A 53 -14.63 -11.51 9.31
CA GLU A 53 -14.55 -12.65 10.22
C GLU A 53 -15.92 -12.99 10.82
N GLU A 54 -16.70 -11.97 11.17
CA GLU A 54 -18.00 -12.15 11.80
C GLU A 54 -19.11 -12.59 10.83
N THR A 55 -19.14 -12.00 9.64
CA THR A 55 -20.27 -12.15 8.71
C THR A 55 -19.94 -12.91 7.43
N LYS A 56 -18.65 -13.13 7.16
CA LYS A 56 -18.15 -13.71 5.90
C LYS A 56 -18.42 -12.83 4.67
N ASP A 57 -18.84 -11.59 4.88
CA ASP A 57 -19.01 -10.61 3.81
C ASP A 57 -17.70 -9.86 3.60
N ALA A 58 -17.15 -9.96 2.41
CA ALA A 58 -15.86 -9.39 2.07
C ALA A 58 -15.97 -8.01 1.39
N ASP A 59 -17.16 -7.57 1.03
CA ASP A 59 -17.33 -6.35 0.24
C ASP A 59 -16.80 -5.11 0.94
N ASN A 60 -17.06 -5.00 2.24
CA ASN A 60 -16.58 -3.86 3.02
C ASN A 60 -15.05 -3.83 3.09
N LEU A 61 -14.41 -4.97 3.36
CA LEU A 61 -12.96 -5.02 3.41
C LEU A 61 -12.35 -4.65 2.05
N CYS A 62 -12.93 -5.14 0.97
CA CYS A 62 -12.46 -4.80 -0.38
C CYS A 62 -12.48 -3.29 -0.59
N GLU A 63 -13.57 -2.64 -0.22
CA GLU A 63 -13.71 -1.19 -0.34
C GLU A 63 -12.68 -0.44 0.52
N GLU A 64 -12.53 -0.86 1.78
CA GLU A 64 -11.62 -0.20 2.71
C GLU A 64 -10.15 -0.37 2.33
N LEU A 65 -9.79 -1.51 1.74
CA LEU A 65 -8.44 -1.69 1.22
C LEU A 65 -8.17 -0.75 0.05
N GLY A 66 -9.19 -0.47 -0.75
CA GLY A 66 -9.09 0.54 -1.81
C GLY A 66 -8.77 1.91 -1.25
N ASP A 67 -9.42 2.28 -0.14
CA ASP A 67 -9.18 3.57 0.51
C ASP A 67 -7.78 3.66 1.11
N VAL A 68 -7.26 2.56 1.66
CA VAL A 68 -5.87 2.51 2.15
C VAL A 68 -4.90 2.66 0.98
N LEU A 69 -5.16 1.95 -0.12
CA LEU A 69 -4.33 2.06 -1.32
C LEU A 69 -4.34 3.49 -1.86
N LEU A 70 -5.49 4.17 -1.81
CA LEU A 70 -5.58 5.56 -2.22
C LEU A 70 -4.60 6.43 -1.42
N GLN A 71 -4.47 6.21 -0.12
CA GLN A 71 -3.53 6.97 0.71
C GLN A 71 -2.08 6.74 0.26
N VAL A 72 -1.73 5.49 -0.01
CA VAL A 72 -0.39 5.15 -0.51
C VAL A 72 -0.11 5.86 -1.83
N MET A 73 -1.08 5.82 -2.73
CA MET A 73 -0.92 6.44 -4.05
C MET A 73 -0.87 7.97 -3.98
N MET A 74 -1.65 8.58 -3.10
CA MET A 74 -1.63 10.04 -2.92
C MET A 74 -0.26 10.50 -2.41
N HIS A 75 0.26 9.84 -1.38
CA HIS A 75 1.58 10.19 -0.86
C HIS A 75 2.68 9.98 -1.90
N SER A 76 2.57 8.89 -2.67
CA SER A 76 3.56 8.60 -3.71
C SER A 76 3.51 9.65 -4.83
N GLN A 77 2.32 10.12 -5.18
CA GLN A 77 2.18 11.16 -6.19
C GLN A 77 2.72 12.50 -5.69
N ILE A 78 2.44 12.86 -4.44
CA ILE A 78 2.98 14.09 -3.83
C ILE A 78 4.52 14.00 -3.82
N ALA A 79 5.08 12.86 -3.43
CA ALA A 79 6.53 12.66 -3.41
C ALA A 79 7.14 12.78 -4.80
N GLU A 80 6.47 12.25 -5.82
CA GLU A 80 6.93 12.36 -7.20
C GLU A 80 6.97 13.83 -7.63
N GLU A 81 5.95 14.61 -7.30
CA GLU A 81 5.90 16.04 -7.61
C GLU A 81 7.03 16.82 -6.94
N GLU A 82 7.42 16.37 -5.75
CA GLU A 82 8.52 17.00 -5.00
C GLU A 82 9.90 16.46 -5.38
N GLY A 83 9.97 15.51 -6.30
CA GLY A 83 11.22 14.92 -6.74
C GLY A 83 11.88 14.01 -5.73
N LEU A 84 11.09 13.42 -4.79
CA LEU A 84 11.61 12.58 -3.73
C LEU A 84 11.68 11.11 -4.11
N PHE A 85 10.57 10.54 -4.58
CA PHE A 85 10.48 9.16 -5.04
C PHE A 85 9.15 8.96 -5.77
N THR A 86 8.97 7.78 -6.38
CA THR A 86 7.75 7.44 -7.11
C THR A 86 7.14 6.17 -6.51
N ILE A 87 5.91 5.84 -6.93
CA ILE A 87 5.30 4.57 -6.51
C ILE A 87 6.13 3.39 -6.99
N ASP A 88 6.84 3.52 -8.11
CA ASP A 88 7.73 2.45 -8.57
C ASP A 88 8.84 2.19 -7.55
N ASP A 89 9.37 3.24 -6.92
CA ASP A 89 10.38 3.12 -5.88
C ASP A 89 9.80 2.43 -4.64
N VAL A 90 8.57 2.76 -4.28
CA VAL A 90 7.88 2.13 -3.15
C VAL A 90 7.75 0.62 -3.40
N ILE A 91 7.30 0.26 -4.60
CA ILE A 91 7.13 -1.15 -4.99
C ILE A 91 8.48 -1.86 -4.99
N GLN A 92 9.51 -1.23 -5.56
CA GLN A 92 10.85 -1.81 -5.62
C GLN A 92 11.37 -2.10 -4.22
N GLY A 93 11.26 -1.13 -3.32
CA GLY A 93 11.75 -1.27 -1.96
C GLY A 93 11.09 -2.39 -1.18
N ILE A 94 9.74 -2.47 -1.24
CA ILE A 94 9.03 -3.52 -0.51
C ILE A 94 9.27 -4.88 -1.14
N SER A 95 9.39 -4.95 -2.46
CA SER A 95 9.66 -6.21 -3.17
C SER A 95 11.02 -6.77 -2.79
N GLU A 96 12.06 -5.93 -2.80
CA GLU A 96 13.40 -6.35 -2.39
C GLU A 96 13.44 -6.81 -0.94
N LYS A 97 12.73 -6.08 -0.07
CA LYS A 97 12.65 -6.45 1.34
C LYS A 97 12.03 -7.82 1.53
N MET A 98 10.92 -8.10 0.85
CA MET A 98 10.23 -9.39 0.96
C MET A 98 11.10 -10.54 0.46
N ILE A 99 11.77 -10.34 -0.68
CA ILE A 99 12.67 -11.36 -1.23
C ILE A 99 13.83 -11.64 -0.28
N ARG A 100 14.45 -10.58 0.25
CA ARG A 100 15.58 -10.70 1.17
C ARG A 100 15.19 -11.39 2.48
N ARG A 101 13.99 -11.09 2.99
CA ARG A 101 13.52 -11.65 4.26
C ARG A 101 12.93 -13.04 4.16
N HIS A 102 12.82 -13.57 2.94
CA HIS A 102 12.29 -14.90 2.69
C HIS A 102 13.27 -15.74 1.86
N PRO A 103 14.52 -15.92 2.34
CA PRO A 103 15.50 -16.71 1.57
C PRO A 103 15.09 -18.16 1.40
N HIS A 104 14.21 -18.67 2.28
CA HIS A 104 13.66 -20.03 2.20
C HIS A 104 12.72 -20.21 1.02
N VAL A 105 12.24 -19.11 0.43
CA VAL A 105 11.34 -19.15 -0.75
C VAL A 105 12.10 -18.70 -2.00
N PHE A 106 12.84 -17.59 -1.92
CA PHE A 106 13.45 -16.95 -3.09
C PHE A 106 14.95 -17.19 -3.20
N GLY A 107 15.57 -17.84 -2.22
CA GLY A 107 17.00 -18.09 -2.21
C GLY A 107 17.32 -19.53 -1.90
N ARG A 108 18.45 -19.75 -1.21
CA ARG A 108 18.92 -21.10 -0.84
C ARG A 108 18.55 -21.51 0.57
N GLY A 109 17.88 -20.64 1.31
CA GLY A 109 17.48 -20.95 2.67
C GLY A 109 16.32 -21.94 2.69
N THR A 110 16.14 -22.58 3.83
CA THR A 110 15.01 -23.48 4.06
C THR A 110 14.33 -23.11 5.38
N ALA A 111 13.04 -23.33 5.43
CA ALA A 111 12.28 -23.16 6.66
C ALA A 111 11.09 -24.09 6.60
N ASN A 112 10.89 -24.87 7.65
CA ASN A 112 9.82 -25.87 7.72
C ASN A 112 8.70 -25.45 8.65
N SER A 113 8.80 -24.25 9.26
CA SER A 113 7.78 -23.74 10.17
C SER A 113 7.80 -22.23 10.24
N SER A 114 6.71 -21.64 10.73
CA SER A 114 6.63 -20.20 10.96
C SER A 114 7.66 -19.72 11.96
N ALA A 115 7.99 -20.55 12.95
CA ALA A 115 9.00 -20.19 13.95
C ALA A 115 10.38 -20.02 13.30
N GLU A 116 10.74 -20.90 12.38
CA GLU A 116 12.03 -20.79 11.66
C GLU A 116 12.05 -19.57 10.78
N VAL A 117 10.92 -19.23 10.15
CA VAL A 117 10.81 -18.03 9.32
C VAL A 117 11.02 -16.78 10.16
N LEU A 118 10.40 -16.70 11.33
CA LEU A 118 10.54 -15.55 12.23
C LEU A 118 11.97 -15.41 12.73
N GLN A 119 12.64 -16.52 13.02
CA GLN A 119 14.03 -16.51 13.45
C GLN A 119 14.93 -15.94 12.35
N THR A 120 14.70 -16.36 11.10
CA THR A 120 15.45 -15.86 9.95
C THR A 120 15.25 -14.36 9.78
N TRP A 121 14.02 -13.89 9.95
CA TRP A 121 13.70 -12.47 9.87
C TRP A 121 14.48 -11.66 10.90
N GLU A 122 14.50 -12.15 12.14
CA GLU A 122 15.24 -11.44 13.21
C GLU A 122 16.72 -11.35 12.90
N GLU A 123 17.31 -12.41 12.36
CA GLU A 123 18.71 -12.41 11.97
C GLU A 123 18.98 -11.42 10.84
N ILE A 124 18.12 -11.37 9.83
CA ILE A 124 18.27 -10.46 8.69
C ILE A 124 18.11 -9.00 9.13
N LYS A 125 17.17 -8.72 10.03
CA LYS A 125 16.96 -7.37 10.54
C LYS A 125 18.18 -6.80 11.25
N LYS A 126 19.02 -7.67 11.80
CA LYS A 126 20.23 -7.24 12.52
C LYS A 126 21.38 -6.87 11.58
N ARG A 127 21.25 -7.18 10.31
CA ARG A 127 22.23 -6.85 9.29
C ARG A 127 21.92 -5.49 8.69
#